data_9f89b9684cc9f7d93ffc07bbf4c3c1a6
#
_entry.id   9f89b9684cc9f7d93ffc07bbf4c3c1a6
#
_cell.length_a   1.000
_cell.length_b   1.000
_cell.length_c   1.000
_cell.angle_alpha   90.00
_cell.angle_beta   90.00
_cell.angle_gamma   90.00
#
_symmetry.space_group_name_H-M   'P 1'
#
loop_
_entity.id
_entity.type
_entity.pdbx_description
1 polymer ?
#
loop_
_entity_poly.entity_id
_entity_poly.type
_entity_poly.pdbx_seq_one_letter_code
_entity_poly.pdbx_strand_id
1 'polypeptide(L)'
;MGNKIAHLKLHTEYSLLEGVGKIEEYIEKAKALEIDTLAITDVSMFGAIEFYKKCKKSGIKPIIGLEVFIEGFTLIDDYSLVLLAKNKNGYRNLSKLSSKSYSRFQRGRNKIKYGDLLEYSEDLYILSGGINSEIIAQIIQKNYSEAETLIKKFSEDFEENFVVDFSGVKKILKCNFKLLEIVEKFNLKYVISNDIYYPNSEDAILRKIVNSIKEGKKISDENSKNTNENDYSDLYLKSYEELERDFKDFPEDFFAKGIQFTNEIAEECNVDFEFNEFKFPKYNLPSGVSEREYIRKIVFKGLAKKYLKQEVEGLEAILEDDIKEKLKENGFENVVERIEYELEIIDKMGYNGYFIIVWDFIKYSKENGIYVGPGRGSAAGSLVAYALDI
;
A
#
# COMPACT_ATOMS: atom_id res chain seq x y z
N MET A 1 2.39 29.00 -17.74
CA MET A 1 2.38 27.94 -16.70
C MET A 1 3.69 27.20 -16.86
N GLY A 2 4.46 26.95 -15.79
CA GLY A 2 5.74 26.26 -15.90
C GLY A 2 5.56 24.85 -16.45
N ASN A 3 6.60 24.30 -17.07
CA ASN A 3 6.67 22.95 -17.65
C ASN A 3 6.60 21.89 -16.52
N LYS A 4 5.38 21.63 -15.98
CA LYS A 4 5.15 20.69 -14.90
C LYS A 4 4.64 19.37 -15.43
N ILE A 5 5.17 18.28 -14.89
CA ILE A 5 4.71 16.92 -15.16
C ILE A 5 4.51 16.16 -13.88
N ALA A 6 3.41 15.41 -13.79
CA ALA A 6 3.23 14.36 -12.79
C ALA A 6 3.71 13.02 -13.37
N HIS A 7 4.49 12.26 -12.60
CA HIS A 7 4.85 10.90 -12.99
C HIS A 7 3.86 9.90 -12.38
N LEU A 8 3.08 9.24 -13.25
CA LEU A 8 1.98 8.35 -12.88
C LEU A 8 2.40 6.88 -12.70
N LYS A 9 3.64 6.53 -13.04
CA LYS A 9 4.19 5.16 -12.89
C LYS A 9 5.59 5.23 -12.30
N LEU A 10 5.78 4.55 -11.17
CA LEU A 10 7.07 4.47 -10.49
C LEU A 10 7.15 3.21 -9.63
N HIS A 11 8.22 2.45 -9.80
CA HIS A 11 8.56 1.27 -9.03
C HIS A 11 9.72 1.54 -8.09
N THR A 12 9.51 1.28 -6.80
CA THR A 12 10.51 1.46 -5.75
C THR A 12 11.17 0.11 -5.38
N GLU A 13 12.04 0.12 -4.36
CA GLU A 13 12.56 -1.09 -3.75
C GLU A 13 11.48 -2.08 -3.28
N TYR A 14 10.22 -1.64 -3.14
CA TYR A 14 9.09 -2.50 -2.79
C TYR A 14 8.55 -3.32 -3.98
N SER A 15 8.93 -2.99 -5.22
CA SER A 15 8.80 -3.89 -6.37
C SER A 15 10.00 -4.84 -6.41
N LEU A 16 9.96 -5.86 -5.55
CA LEU A 16 11.08 -6.78 -5.31
C LEU A 16 11.57 -7.42 -6.61
N LEU A 17 12.89 -7.37 -6.84
CA LEU A 17 13.56 -7.80 -8.07
C LEU A 17 13.12 -7.06 -9.35
N GLU A 18 12.55 -5.86 -9.19
CA GLU A 18 12.14 -4.98 -10.31
C GLU A 18 12.62 -3.54 -10.12
N GLY A 19 12.11 -2.82 -9.11
CA GLY A 19 12.59 -1.49 -8.76
C GLY A 19 13.91 -1.56 -7.98
N VAL A 20 14.79 -0.57 -8.20
CA VAL A 20 16.07 -0.50 -7.50
C VAL A 20 16.30 0.83 -6.77
N GLY A 21 15.42 1.83 -7.01
CA GLY A 21 15.49 3.13 -6.32
C GLY A 21 14.76 3.11 -4.97
N LYS A 22 15.36 3.74 -3.96
CA LYS A 22 14.69 3.99 -2.69
C LYS A 22 13.74 5.17 -2.80
N ILE A 23 12.70 5.18 -1.99
CA ILE A 23 11.69 6.26 -1.99
C ILE A 23 12.35 7.64 -1.81
N GLU A 24 13.35 7.76 -0.92
CA GLU A 24 14.05 9.02 -0.70
C GLU A 24 14.82 9.50 -1.92
N GLU A 25 15.46 8.60 -2.64
CA GLU A 25 16.25 8.92 -3.85
C GLU A 25 15.36 9.49 -4.94
N TYR A 26 14.16 8.94 -5.12
CA TYR A 26 13.14 9.49 -6.03
C TYR A 26 12.65 10.87 -5.60
N ILE A 27 12.43 11.08 -4.31
CA ILE A 27 11.99 12.37 -3.76
C ILE A 27 13.08 13.44 -3.96
N GLU A 28 14.34 13.11 -3.73
CA GLU A 28 15.48 14.02 -3.94
C GLU A 28 15.63 14.37 -5.43
N LYS A 29 15.54 13.38 -6.30
CA LYS A 29 15.58 13.59 -7.75
C LYS A 29 14.40 14.42 -8.23
N ALA A 30 13.18 14.15 -7.77
CA ALA A 30 11.99 14.92 -8.13
C ALA A 30 12.14 16.40 -7.73
N LYS A 31 12.66 16.68 -6.54
CA LYS A 31 12.97 18.06 -6.12
C LYS A 31 13.99 18.73 -7.02
N ALA A 32 15.05 18.02 -7.41
CA ALA A 32 16.09 18.54 -8.30
C ALA A 32 15.55 18.84 -9.71
N LEU A 33 14.48 18.13 -10.14
CA LEU A 33 13.80 18.34 -11.42
C LEU A 33 12.54 19.22 -11.32
N GLU A 34 12.27 19.82 -10.15
CA GLU A 34 11.08 20.63 -9.87
C GLU A 34 9.75 19.88 -10.10
N ILE A 35 9.76 18.54 -9.94
CA ILE A 35 8.58 17.69 -10.02
C ILE A 35 7.88 17.72 -8.67
N ASP A 36 6.61 18.14 -8.65
CA ASP A 36 5.81 18.29 -7.43
C ASP A 36 4.82 17.15 -7.17
N THR A 37 4.72 16.18 -8.09
CA THR A 37 3.75 15.09 -8.01
C THR A 37 4.36 13.78 -8.51
N LEU A 38 4.31 12.74 -7.67
CA LEU A 38 4.78 11.39 -7.99
C LEU A 38 3.71 10.35 -7.61
N ALA A 39 3.54 9.34 -8.45
CA ALA A 39 2.80 8.14 -8.10
C ALA A 39 3.77 7.04 -7.62
N ILE A 40 3.32 6.19 -6.68
CA ILE A 40 3.90 4.87 -6.45
C ILE A 40 2.98 3.82 -7.08
N THR A 41 3.55 2.96 -7.92
CA THR A 41 2.81 1.90 -8.64
C THR A 41 3.56 0.58 -8.57
N ASP A 42 4.11 0.28 -7.40
CA ASP A 42 4.72 -1.01 -7.14
C ASP A 42 3.72 -2.16 -7.36
N VAL A 43 4.24 -3.36 -7.58
CA VAL A 43 3.43 -4.60 -7.69
C VAL A 43 2.78 -5.02 -6.37
N SER A 44 2.95 -4.23 -5.33
CA SER A 44 2.40 -4.43 -3.98
C SER A 44 2.08 -3.10 -3.30
N MET A 45 1.26 -3.14 -2.27
CA MET A 45 0.91 -1.95 -1.46
C MET A 45 1.87 -1.69 -0.28
N PHE A 46 2.98 -2.43 -0.17
CA PHE A 46 3.85 -2.38 1.02
C PHE A 46 4.52 -1.03 1.22
N GLY A 47 4.96 -0.38 0.14
CA GLY A 47 5.60 0.94 0.18
C GLY A 47 4.64 2.12 0.31
N ALA A 48 3.33 1.93 0.12
CA ALA A 48 2.36 3.01 -0.06
C ALA A 48 2.33 4.03 1.09
N ILE A 49 2.30 3.56 2.35
CA ILE A 49 2.23 4.42 3.54
C ILE A 49 3.54 5.18 3.77
N GLU A 50 4.66 4.51 3.57
CA GLU A 50 5.99 5.14 3.69
C GLU A 50 6.17 6.22 2.62
N PHE A 51 5.86 5.90 1.38
CA PHE A 51 5.89 6.84 0.27
C PHE A 51 5.02 8.07 0.54
N TYR A 52 3.76 7.86 0.95
CA TYR A 52 2.85 8.94 1.30
C TYR A 52 3.44 9.89 2.35
N LYS A 53 3.93 9.34 3.47
CA LYS A 53 4.51 10.14 4.56
C LYS A 53 5.73 10.93 4.11
N LYS A 54 6.64 10.31 3.36
CA LYS A 54 7.88 10.94 2.89
C LYS A 54 7.60 12.02 1.85
N CYS A 55 6.70 11.79 0.90
CA CYS A 55 6.27 12.77 -0.09
C CYS A 55 5.61 13.99 0.59
N LYS A 56 4.62 13.78 1.46
CA LYS A 56 3.96 14.88 2.20
C LYS A 56 4.96 15.71 3.01
N LYS A 57 5.90 15.07 3.72
CA LYS A 57 6.97 15.76 4.46
C LYS A 57 7.88 16.59 3.55
N SER A 58 8.02 16.18 2.31
CA SER A 58 8.90 16.80 1.32
C SER A 58 8.21 17.82 0.41
N GLY A 59 6.91 18.05 0.58
CA GLY A 59 6.12 18.97 -0.24
C GLY A 59 5.79 18.41 -1.63
N ILE A 60 5.94 17.09 -1.85
CA ILE A 60 5.55 16.39 -3.09
C ILE A 60 4.16 15.79 -2.87
N LYS A 61 3.27 15.94 -3.86
CA LYS A 61 1.96 15.31 -3.88
C LYS A 61 2.11 13.81 -4.15
N PRO A 62 1.73 12.90 -3.22
CA PRO A 62 1.74 11.48 -3.46
C PRO A 62 0.47 11.01 -4.16
N ILE A 63 0.60 10.19 -5.20
CA ILE A 63 -0.49 9.42 -5.79
C ILE A 63 -0.25 7.96 -5.43
N ILE A 64 -1.30 7.27 -4.95
CA ILE A 64 -1.23 5.86 -4.59
C ILE A 64 -1.82 5.01 -5.71
N GLY A 65 -1.01 4.13 -6.23
CA GLY A 65 -1.37 3.20 -7.29
C GLY A 65 -0.85 1.79 -7.03
N LEU A 66 -1.08 0.91 -8.00
CA LEU A 66 -0.69 -0.49 -7.99
C LEU A 66 -0.53 -0.97 -9.44
N GLU A 67 0.57 -1.60 -9.79
CA GLU A 67 0.65 -2.39 -11.01
C GLU A 67 0.11 -3.79 -10.73
N VAL A 68 -0.85 -4.21 -11.55
CA VAL A 68 -1.45 -5.56 -11.46
C VAL A 68 -1.19 -6.34 -12.74
N PHE A 69 -0.94 -7.63 -12.60
CA PHE A 69 -0.85 -8.54 -13.74
C PHE A 69 -2.16 -9.31 -13.90
N ILE A 70 -2.60 -9.45 -15.14
CA ILE A 70 -3.76 -10.26 -15.57
C ILE A 70 -3.32 -11.23 -16.66
N GLU A 71 -4.02 -12.34 -16.81
CA GLU A 71 -3.83 -13.22 -17.96
C GLU A 71 -4.20 -12.48 -19.23
N GLY A 72 -3.39 -12.62 -20.28
CA GLY A 72 -3.67 -12.02 -21.58
C GLY A 72 -4.98 -12.55 -22.18
N PHE A 73 -5.69 -11.67 -22.87
CA PHE A 73 -6.94 -12.03 -23.55
C PHE A 73 -6.72 -12.76 -24.85
N THR A 74 -5.64 -12.43 -25.52
CA THR A 74 -5.32 -12.92 -26.87
C THR A 74 -3.92 -13.53 -26.95
N LEU A 75 -3.06 -13.25 -25.97
CA LEU A 75 -1.72 -13.80 -25.84
C LEU A 75 -1.64 -14.66 -24.56
N ILE A 76 -0.69 -15.62 -24.56
CA ILE A 76 -0.60 -16.63 -23.48
C ILE A 76 0.05 -16.06 -22.21
N ASP A 77 0.81 -14.98 -22.30
CA ASP A 77 1.53 -14.38 -21.19
C ASP A 77 0.65 -13.57 -20.24
N ASP A 78 1.20 -13.20 -19.09
CA ASP A 78 0.57 -12.25 -18.16
C ASP A 78 1.00 -10.82 -18.52
N TYR A 79 0.05 -9.90 -18.56
CA TYR A 79 0.26 -8.50 -18.91
C TYR A 79 -0.20 -7.56 -17.82
N SER A 80 0.40 -6.38 -17.74
CA SER A 80 0.10 -5.44 -16.67
C SER A 80 -0.87 -4.34 -17.08
N LEU A 81 -1.63 -3.88 -16.07
CA LEU A 81 -2.35 -2.62 -16.06
C LEU A 81 -1.89 -1.84 -14.83
N VAL A 82 -1.89 -0.51 -14.92
CA VAL A 82 -1.54 0.35 -13.79
C VAL A 82 -2.80 1.02 -13.27
N LEU A 83 -3.03 0.91 -11.98
CA LEU A 83 -4.21 1.40 -11.29
C LEU A 83 -3.84 2.57 -10.38
N LEU A 84 -4.58 3.69 -10.43
CA LEU A 84 -4.37 4.84 -9.57
C LEU A 84 -5.63 5.13 -8.76
N ALA A 85 -5.50 5.27 -7.45
CA ALA A 85 -6.63 5.57 -6.58
C ALA A 85 -7.02 7.05 -6.65
N LYS A 86 -8.29 7.33 -6.97
CA LYS A 86 -8.85 8.68 -6.97
C LYS A 86 -9.03 9.22 -5.54
N ASN A 87 -9.40 8.34 -4.61
CA ASN A 87 -9.75 8.70 -3.24
C ASN A 87 -9.54 7.51 -2.27
N LYS A 88 -10.01 7.65 -1.02
CA LYS A 88 -9.90 6.61 0.02
C LYS A 88 -10.62 5.30 -0.34
N ASN A 89 -11.71 5.34 -1.09
CA ASN A 89 -12.40 4.13 -1.56
C ASN A 89 -11.57 3.42 -2.63
N GLY A 90 -11.02 4.15 -3.60
CA GLY A 90 -10.06 3.62 -4.58
C GLY A 90 -8.86 2.96 -3.89
N TYR A 91 -8.27 3.58 -2.85
CA TYR A 91 -7.20 2.96 -2.06
C TYR A 91 -7.62 1.63 -1.43
N ARG A 92 -8.85 1.54 -0.89
CA ARG A 92 -9.38 0.28 -0.35
C ARG A 92 -9.52 -0.78 -1.44
N ASN A 93 -9.94 -0.38 -2.64
CA ASN A 93 -10.04 -1.29 -3.78
C ASN A 93 -8.68 -1.77 -4.25
N LEU A 94 -7.65 -0.90 -4.32
CA LEU A 94 -6.26 -1.32 -4.55
C LEU A 94 -5.78 -2.35 -3.52
N SER A 95 -6.09 -2.13 -2.23
CA SER A 95 -5.71 -3.05 -1.16
C SER A 95 -6.36 -4.43 -1.31
N LYS A 96 -7.63 -4.47 -1.75
CA LYS A 96 -8.34 -5.74 -2.05
C LYS A 96 -7.73 -6.45 -3.25
N LEU A 97 -7.45 -5.72 -4.34
CA LEU A 97 -6.80 -6.27 -5.53
C LEU A 97 -5.40 -6.80 -5.21
N SER A 98 -4.60 -6.06 -4.46
CA SER A 98 -3.31 -6.52 -3.96
C SER A 98 -3.44 -7.82 -3.16
N SER A 99 -4.38 -7.90 -2.22
CA SER A 99 -4.62 -9.12 -1.43
C SER A 99 -5.04 -10.30 -2.30
N LYS A 100 -5.90 -10.08 -3.30
CA LYS A 100 -6.31 -11.13 -4.26
C LYS A 100 -5.12 -11.61 -5.11
N SER A 101 -4.21 -10.71 -5.51
CA SER A 101 -3.02 -11.08 -6.28
C SER A 101 -2.09 -12.03 -5.50
N TYR A 102 -1.87 -11.76 -4.21
CA TYR A 102 -1.07 -12.62 -3.33
C TYR A 102 -1.73 -13.97 -3.03
N SER A 103 -3.06 -14.01 -2.92
CA SER A 103 -3.78 -15.27 -2.70
C SER A 103 -3.70 -16.23 -3.90
N ARG A 104 -3.31 -15.75 -5.07
CA ARG A 104 -3.22 -16.48 -6.33
C ARG A 104 -1.81 -16.52 -6.91
N PHE A 105 -0.80 -16.36 -6.03
CA PHE A 105 0.58 -16.43 -6.44
C PHE A 105 0.88 -17.74 -7.21
N GLN A 106 1.18 -17.62 -8.49
CA GLN A 106 1.54 -18.74 -9.36
C GLN A 106 2.74 -18.37 -10.24
N ARG A 107 3.68 -19.29 -10.40
CA ARG A 107 4.86 -19.15 -11.28
C ARG A 107 5.70 -17.90 -11.04
N GLY A 108 5.81 -17.44 -9.79
CA GLY A 108 6.68 -16.32 -9.43
C GLY A 108 6.10 -14.93 -9.72
N ARG A 109 4.82 -14.81 -10.08
CA ARG A 109 4.12 -13.54 -10.23
C ARG A 109 2.81 -13.50 -9.46
N ASN A 110 2.52 -12.34 -8.89
CA ASN A 110 1.23 -12.02 -8.32
C ASN A 110 0.30 -11.59 -9.46
N LYS A 111 -0.86 -12.23 -9.61
CA LYS A 111 -1.84 -11.84 -10.62
C LYS A 111 -3.27 -11.88 -10.10
N ILE A 112 -4.13 -11.08 -10.71
CA ILE A 112 -5.56 -11.06 -10.44
C ILE A 112 -6.34 -11.62 -11.64
N LYS A 113 -7.57 -12.02 -11.44
CA LYS A 113 -8.49 -12.29 -12.53
C LYS A 113 -9.06 -10.97 -13.05
N TYR A 114 -9.38 -10.89 -14.33
CA TYR A 114 -10.03 -9.72 -14.89
C TYR A 114 -11.37 -9.40 -14.20
N GLY A 115 -12.15 -10.43 -13.82
CA GLY A 115 -13.37 -10.24 -13.04
C GLY A 115 -13.15 -9.58 -11.66
N ASP A 116 -11.99 -9.81 -11.02
CA ASP A 116 -11.66 -9.09 -9.78
C ASP A 116 -11.42 -7.60 -10.06
N LEU A 117 -10.78 -7.28 -11.19
CA LEU A 117 -10.56 -5.89 -11.58
C LEU A 117 -11.90 -5.19 -11.84
N LEU A 118 -12.83 -5.83 -12.54
CA LEU A 118 -14.17 -5.28 -12.77
C LEU A 118 -14.92 -5.05 -11.45
N GLU A 119 -14.83 -5.98 -10.49
CA GLU A 119 -15.49 -5.89 -9.18
C GLU A 119 -14.95 -4.72 -8.33
N TYR A 120 -13.66 -4.38 -8.46
CA TYR A 120 -12.98 -3.39 -7.62
C TYR A 120 -12.41 -2.21 -8.41
N SER A 121 -12.95 -1.88 -9.59
CA SER A 121 -12.51 -0.76 -10.44
C SER A 121 -13.06 0.61 -10.02
N GLU A 122 -14.07 0.66 -9.15
CA GLU A 122 -14.67 1.90 -8.67
C GLU A 122 -13.63 2.81 -8.03
N ASP A 123 -13.67 4.10 -8.34
CA ASP A 123 -12.73 5.13 -7.85
C ASP A 123 -11.25 4.86 -8.23
N LEU A 124 -11.02 4.15 -9.31
CA LEU A 124 -9.70 3.93 -9.88
C LEU A 124 -9.59 4.51 -11.30
N TYR A 125 -8.43 5.06 -11.65
CA TYR A 125 -7.99 5.14 -13.03
C TYR A 125 -7.28 3.85 -13.41
N ILE A 126 -7.51 3.39 -14.64
CA ILE A 126 -6.89 2.19 -15.21
C ILE A 126 -6.07 2.61 -16.44
N LEU A 127 -4.73 2.62 -16.29
CA LEU A 127 -3.82 2.92 -17.38
C LEU A 127 -3.47 1.64 -18.12
N SER A 128 -3.26 1.74 -19.43
CA SER A 128 -3.06 0.60 -20.32
C SER A 128 -1.76 -0.21 -20.12
N GLY A 129 -0.86 0.21 -19.22
CA GLY A 129 0.24 -0.60 -18.70
C GLY A 129 1.63 -0.42 -19.34
N GLY A 130 1.83 0.48 -20.32
CA GLY A 130 3.17 0.80 -20.85
C GLY A 130 3.90 -0.40 -21.47
N ILE A 131 5.17 -0.62 -21.10
CA ILE A 131 6.03 -1.65 -21.71
C ILE A 131 5.57 -3.09 -21.46
N ASN A 132 4.77 -3.32 -20.42
CA ASN A 132 4.25 -4.64 -20.04
C ASN A 132 2.79 -4.84 -20.51
N SER A 133 2.25 -3.94 -21.35
CA SER A 133 0.87 -3.97 -21.84
C SER A 133 0.65 -5.03 -22.92
N GLU A 134 -0.47 -5.76 -22.86
CA GLU A 134 -0.88 -6.64 -23.97
C GLU A 134 -1.14 -5.84 -25.25
N ILE A 135 -1.67 -4.63 -25.15
CA ILE A 135 -1.91 -3.72 -26.30
C ILE A 135 -0.60 -3.45 -27.03
N ILE A 136 0.46 -3.09 -26.30
CA ILE A 136 1.78 -2.85 -26.89
C ILE A 136 2.38 -4.13 -27.46
N ALA A 137 2.23 -5.26 -26.77
CA ALA A 137 2.70 -6.56 -27.28
C ALA A 137 2.04 -6.92 -28.61
N GLN A 138 0.73 -6.68 -28.77
CA GLN A 138 0.01 -6.89 -30.02
C GLN A 138 0.48 -5.95 -31.13
N ILE A 139 0.76 -4.69 -30.82
CA ILE A 139 1.30 -3.73 -31.79
C ILE A 139 2.71 -4.16 -32.26
N ILE A 140 3.57 -4.63 -31.35
CA ILE A 140 4.90 -5.17 -31.68
C ILE A 140 4.78 -6.36 -32.66
N GLN A 141 3.82 -7.24 -32.43
CA GLN A 141 3.54 -8.41 -33.29
C GLN A 141 2.78 -8.04 -34.57
N LYS A 142 2.43 -6.76 -34.77
CA LYS A 142 1.63 -6.24 -35.89
C LYS A 142 0.18 -6.76 -35.95
N ASN A 143 -0.34 -7.25 -34.83
CA ASN A 143 -1.72 -7.69 -34.67
C ASN A 143 -2.61 -6.49 -34.29
N TYR A 144 -2.72 -5.52 -35.20
CA TYR A 144 -3.37 -4.24 -34.92
C TYR A 144 -4.86 -4.37 -34.59
N SER A 145 -5.57 -5.33 -35.22
CA SER A 145 -6.99 -5.61 -34.97
C SER A 145 -7.21 -6.08 -33.52
N GLU A 146 -6.28 -6.88 -32.99
CA GLU A 146 -6.35 -7.36 -31.61
C GLU A 146 -6.08 -6.22 -30.62
N ALA A 147 -5.10 -5.35 -30.92
CA ALA A 147 -4.84 -4.16 -30.12
C ALA A 147 -6.07 -3.22 -30.08
N GLU A 148 -6.74 -3.00 -31.21
CA GLU A 148 -7.99 -2.23 -31.28
C GLU A 148 -9.11 -2.88 -30.45
N THR A 149 -9.26 -4.21 -30.55
CA THR A 149 -10.27 -4.95 -29.78
C THR A 149 -10.05 -4.85 -28.28
N LEU A 150 -8.79 -4.94 -27.81
CA LEU A 150 -8.45 -4.77 -26.40
C LEU A 150 -8.75 -3.36 -25.89
N ILE A 151 -8.34 -2.32 -26.65
CA ILE A 151 -8.61 -0.93 -26.30
C ILE A 151 -10.12 -0.67 -26.22
N LYS A 152 -10.87 -1.15 -27.22
CA LYS A 152 -12.33 -1.05 -27.22
C LYS A 152 -12.94 -1.73 -26.01
N LYS A 153 -12.52 -2.97 -25.72
CA LYS A 153 -12.99 -3.71 -24.54
C LYS A 153 -12.76 -2.95 -23.24
N PHE A 154 -11.54 -2.47 -23.02
CA PHE A 154 -11.22 -1.72 -21.79
C PHE A 154 -11.97 -0.39 -21.69
N SER A 155 -12.16 0.31 -22.84
CA SER A 155 -12.94 1.55 -22.85
C SER A 155 -14.44 1.32 -22.59
N GLU A 156 -14.99 0.17 -23.00
CA GLU A 156 -16.38 -0.21 -22.70
C GLU A 156 -16.54 -0.66 -21.22
N ASP A 157 -15.56 -1.39 -20.67
CA ASP A 157 -15.62 -1.94 -19.34
C ASP A 157 -15.32 -0.91 -18.23
N PHE A 158 -14.51 0.10 -18.50
CA PHE A 158 -14.06 1.10 -17.51
C PHE A 158 -14.44 2.54 -17.87
N GLU A 159 -15.02 2.75 -19.04
CA GLU A 159 -15.53 4.04 -19.51
C GLU A 159 -14.46 5.16 -19.42
N GLU A 160 -14.78 6.29 -18.83
CA GLU A 160 -13.89 7.45 -18.65
C GLU A 160 -12.68 7.18 -17.73
N ASN A 161 -12.70 6.09 -16.98
CA ASN A 161 -11.62 5.69 -16.09
C ASN A 161 -10.49 4.94 -16.81
N PHE A 162 -10.75 4.41 -18.00
CA PHE A 162 -9.70 3.83 -18.84
C PHE A 162 -8.93 4.91 -19.57
N VAL A 163 -7.62 4.87 -19.42
CA VAL A 163 -6.70 5.85 -20.00
C VAL A 163 -5.58 5.16 -20.75
N VAL A 164 -5.38 5.52 -22.00
CA VAL A 164 -4.27 5.01 -22.81
C VAL A 164 -2.98 5.71 -22.38
N ASP A 165 -1.95 4.93 -22.15
CA ASP A 165 -0.66 5.38 -21.63
C ASP A 165 0.41 5.34 -22.72
N PHE A 166 0.92 6.51 -23.10
CA PHE A 166 2.04 6.66 -24.00
C PHE A 166 3.33 6.77 -23.21
N SER A 167 4.10 5.69 -23.19
CA SER A 167 5.37 5.67 -22.47
C SER A 167 6.53 6.19 -23.32
N GLY A 168 7.35 7.06 -22.72
CA GLY A 168 8.56 7.62 -23.33
C GLY A 168 9.75 6.63 -23.40
N VAL A 169 9.51 5.33 -23.21
CA VAL A 169 10.55 4.30 -23.29
C VAL A 169 10.90 4.03 -24.75
N LYS A 170 12.18 4.20 -25.11
CA LYS A 170 12.68 4.08 -26.49
C LYS A 170 12.27 2.79 -27.18
N LYS A 171 12.28 1.68 -26.47
CA LYS A 171 11.91 0.36 -26.97
C LYS A 171 10.52 0.33 -27.63
N ILE A 172 9.57 1.10 -27.12
CA ILE A 172 8.18 1.12 -27.57
C ILE A 172 7.76 2.43 -28.25
N LEU A 173 8.64 3.41 -28.36
CA LEU A 173 8.30 4.70 -28.98
C LEU A 173 7.71 4.54 -30.40
N LYS A 174 8.23 3.62 -31.21
CA LYS A 174 7.69 3.34 -32.55
C LYS A 174 6.29 2.74 -32.52
N CYS A 175 5.95 2.00 -31.45
CA CYS A 175 4.61 1.44 -31.27
C CYS A 175 3.58 2.54 -30.98
N ASN A 176 4.03 3.63 -30.34
CA ASN A 176 3.18 4.75 -29.99
C ASN A 176 2.56 5.45 -31.20
N PHE A 177 3.20 5.44 -32.40
CA PHE A 177 2.58 5.97 -33.61
C PHE A 177 1.32 5.18 -33.98
N LYS A 178 1.39 3.86 -33.94
CA LYS A 178 0.21 3.03 -34.21
C LYS A 178 -0.83 3.13 -33.11
N LEU A 179 -0.38 3.25 -31.84
CA LEU A 179 -1.26 3.48 -30.71
C LEU A 179 -2.03 4.80 -30.85
N LEU A 180 -1.37 5.86 -31.35
CA LEU A 180 -2.01 7.15 -31.59
C LEU A 180 -3.13 7.05 -32.63
N GLU A 181 -2.89 6.35 -33.75
CA GLU A 181 -3.94 6.13 -34.77
C GLU A 181 -5.20 5.46 -34.17
N ILE A 182 -5.00 4.50 -33.24
CA ILE A 182 -6.11 3.80 -32.58
C ILE A 182 -6.83 4.74 -31.58
N VAL A 183 -6.07 5.50 -30.82
CA VAL A 183 -6.61 6.46 -29.84
C VAL A 183 -7.44 7.55 -30.53
N GLU A 184 -6.95 8.10 -31.64
CA GLU A 184 -7.68 9.08 -32.46
C GLU A 184 -8.96 8.49 -33.07
N LYS A 185 -8.89 7.25 -33.58
CA LYS A 185 -10.05 6.53 -34.12
C LYS A 185 -11.20 6.39 -33.14
N PHE A 186 -10.89 6.14 -31.87
CA PHE A 186 -11.87 5.95 -30.78
C PHE A 186 -12.10 7.22 -29.95
N ASN A 187 -11.43 8.33 -30.27
CA ASN A 187 -11.48 9.59 -29.54
C ASN A 187 -11.26 9.43 -28.02
N LEU A 188 -10.21 8.67 -27.65
CA LEU A 188 -9.89 8.35 -26.26
C LEU A 188 -8.96 9.38 -25.63
N LYS A 189 -9.06 9.53 -24.31
CA LYS A 189 -8.08 10.26 -23.50
C LYS A 189 -6.79 9.47 -23.37
N TYR A 190 -5.67 10.18 -23.30
CA TYR A 190 -4.36 9.55 -23.14
C TYR A 190 -3.45 10.39 -22.24
N VAL A 191 -2.50 9.74 -21.63
CA VAL A 191 -1.46 10.35 -20.81
C VAL A 191 -0.07 10.12 -21.38
N ILE A 192 0.85 11.02 -21.07
CA ILE A 192 2.28 10.84 -21.29
C ILE A 192 2.90 10.35 -19.98
N SER A 193 3.68 9.29 -20.08
CA SER A 193 4.35 8.70 -18.91
C SER A 193 5.77 8.21 -19.23
N ASN A 194 6.43 7.68 -18.24
CA ASN A 194 7.60 6.82 -18.39
C ASN A 194 7.43 5.62 -17.45
N ASP A 195 8.01 4.48 -17.81
CA ASP A 195 8.11 3.34 -16.90
C ASP A 195 9.37 3.53 -16.04
N ILE A 196 9.20 3.86 -14.75
CA ILE A 196 10.31 4.26 -13.88
C ILE A 196 10.63 3.14 -12.91
N TYR A 197 11.88 2.64 -12.95
CA TYR A 197 12.39 1.57 -12.10
C TYR A 197 13.62 1.98 -11.30
N TYR A 198 14.21 3.15 -11.60
CA TYR A 198 15.37 3.71 -10.88
C TYR A 198 15.42 5.24 -11.04
N PRO A 199 16.07 5.97 -10.11
CA PRO A 199 16.03 7.43 -10.10
C PRO A 199 16.83 8.09 -11.22
N ASN A 200 18.07 7.65 -11.49
CA ASN A 200 19.01 8.30 -12.39
C ASN A 200 19.43 7.40 -13.54
N SER A 201 19.77 7.96 -14.69
CA SER A 201 20.17 7.19 -15.88
C SER A 201 21.35 6.24 -15.66
N GLU A 202 22.30 6.62 -14.79
CA GLU A 202 23.44 5.80 -14.41
C GLU A 202 23.09 4.55 -13.61
N ASP A 203 21.90 4.52 -13.00
CA ASP A 203 21.41 3.39 -12.20
C ASP A 203 20.91 2.21 -13.06
N ALA A 204 20.89 2.36 -14.38
CA ALA A 204 20.48 1.31 -15.34
C ALA A 204 21.22 -0.02 -15.12
N ILE A 205 22.51 0.04 -14.71
CA ILE A 205 23.32 -1.13 -14.41
C ILE A 205 22.76 -1.92 -13.22
N LEU A 206 22.21 -1.23 -12.20
CA LEU A 206 21.59 -1.88 -11.05
C LEU A 206 20.36 -2.67 -11.47
N ARG A 207 19.53 -2.11 -12.36
CA ARG A 207 18.36 -2.81 -12.91
C ARG A 207 18.78 -4.07 -13.67
N LYS A 208 19.84 -3.99 -14.45
CA LYS A 208 20.42 -5.15 -15.17
C LYS A 208 20.86 -6.23 -14.19
N ILE A 209 21.57 -5.87 -13.10
CA ILE A 209 21.99 -6.81 -12.05
C ILE A 209 20.78 -7.50 -11.42
N VAL A 210 19.79 -6.72 -11.00
CA VAL A 210 18.58 -7.24 -10.35
C VAL A 210 17.83 -8.20 -11.28
N ASN A 211 17.71 -7.86 -12.57
CA ASN A 211 17.07 -8.72 -13.54
C ASN A 211 17.83 -10.04 -13.75
N SER A 212 19.16 -10.00 -13.82
CA SER A 212 20.01 -11.19 -13.89
C SER A 212 19.80 -12.11 -12.67
N ILE A 213 19.66 -11.53 -11.47
CA ILE A 213 19.33 -12.28 -10.24
C ILE A 213 17.96 -12.94 -10.36
N LYS A 214 16.94 -12.18 -10.82
CA LYS A 214 15.57 -12.67 -11.04
C LYS A 214 15.52 -13.86 -11.98
N GLU A 215 16.32 -13.82 -13.06
CA GLU A 215 16.37 -14.87 -14.08
C GLU A 215 17.35 -16.00 -13.75
N GLY A 216 18.14 -15.89 -12.66
CA GLY A 216 19.17 -16.86 -12.31
C GLY A 216 20.32 -16.92 -13.32
N LYS A 217 20.57 -15.85 -14.06
CA LYS A 217 21.61 -15.72 -15.11
C LYS A 217 22.81 -14.93 -14.62
N LYS A 218 23.97 -15.15 -15.26
CA LYS A 218 25.15 -14.30 -15.06
C LYS A 218 25.10 -13.09 -15.98
N ILE A 219 25.56 -11.95 -15.51
CA ILE A 219 25.65 -10.70 -16.32
C ILE A 219 26.51 -10.92 -17.58
N SER A 220 27.57 -11.78 -17.49
CA SER A 220 28.41 -12.15 -18.63
C SER A 220 27.64 -12.84 -19.76
N ASP A 221 26.58 -13.57 -19.45
CA ASP A 221 25.81 -14.34 -20.42
C ASP A 221 24.88 -13.44 -21.24
N GLU A 222 24.44 -12.32 -20.68
CA GLU A 222 23.67 -11.29 -21.39
C GLU A 222 24.49 -10.48 -22.41
N ASN A 223 25.79 -10.32 -22.16
CA ASN A 223 26.69 -9.63 -23.10
C ASN A 223 27.07 -10.47 -24.34
N SER A 224 26.81 -11.77 -24.33
CA SER A 224 27.21 -12.69 -25.40
C SER A 224 26.18 -12.86 -26.53
N LYS A 225 24.95 -12.39 -26.33
CA LYS A 225 23.91 -12.37 -27.35
C LYS A 225 23.61 -10.90 -27.68
N ASN A 226 23.77 -10.50 -28.93
CA ASN A 226 23.35 -9.20 -29.49
C ASN A 226 21.85 -8.95 -29.22
N THR A 227 21.48 -8.60 -27.99
CA THR A 227 20.09 -8.37 -27.64
C THR A 227 19.92 -6.92 -27.24
N ASN A 228 19.57 -6.07 -28.23
CA ASN A 228 18.81 -4.83 -28.02
C ASN A 228 17.45 -5.08 -27.34
N GLU A 229 17.15 -6.34 -26.96
CA GLU A 229 15.88 -6.75 -26.37
C GLU A 229 15.76 -6.35 -24.90
N ASN A 230 16.88 -6.16 -24.19
CA ASN A 230 16.93 -5.79 -22.78
C ASN A 230 17.66 -4.46 -22.56
N ASP A 231 17.31 -3.45 -23.34
CA ASP A 231 17.78 -2.07 -23.08
C ASP A 231 16.94 -1.46 -21.94
N TYR A 232 17.54 -1.37 -20.78
CA TYR A 232 16.96 -0.75 -19.57
C TYR A 232 17.43 0.69 -19.39
N SER A 233 18.09 1.29 -20.38
CA SER A 233 18.85 2.54 -20.23
C SER A 233 18.00 3.78 -19.99
N ASP A 234 16.69 3.71 -20.22
CA ASP A 234 15.79 4.87 -20.16
C ASP A 234 14.57 4.67 -19.23
N LEU A 235 14.66 3.72 -18.29
CA LEU A 235 13.63 3.47 -17.27
C LEU A 235 13.84 4.30 -15.99
N TYR A 236 14.34 5.52 -16.11
CA TYR A 236 14.63 6.43 -15.00
C TYR A 236 13.62 7.58 -14.91
N LEU A 237 13.67 8.31 -13.80
CA LEU A 237 12.84 9.49 -13.58
C LEU A 237 13.33 10.62 -14.50
N LYS A 238 12.64 10.82 -15.62
CA LYS A 238 12.96 11.83 -16.64
C LYS A 238 12.40 13.21 -16.29
N SER A 239 13.08 14.27 -16.73
CA SER A 239 12.55 15.62 -16.69
C SER A 239 11.46 15.82 -17.77
N TYR A 240 10.75 16.97 -17.67
CA TYR A 240 9.78 17.38 -18.69
C TYR A 240 10.44 17.45 -20.08
N GLU A 241 11.60 18.11 -20.16
CA GLU A 241 12.33 18.33 -21.42
C GLU A 241 12.88 17.02 -22.00
N GLU A 242 13.23 16.06 -21.18
CA GLU A 242 13.65 14.73 -21.63
C GLU A 242 12.48 13.97 -22.28
N LEU A 243 11.30 14.00 -21.64
CA LEU A 243 10.10 13.39 -22.20
C LEU A 243 9.61 14.13 -23.47
N GLU A 244 9.59 15.45 -23.46
CA GLU A 244 9.23 16.24 -24.64
C GLU A 244 10.12 15.88 -25.84
N ARG A 245 11.42 15.69 -25.60
CA ARG A 245 12.37 15.25 -26.63
C ARG A 245 12.09 13.84 -27.14
N ASP A 246 11.65 12.94 -26.29
CA ASP A 246 11.29 11.58 -26.69
C ASP A 246 10.10 11.57 -27.65
N PHE A 247 9.16 12.50 -27.48
CA PHE A 247 7.95 12.63 -28.32
C PHE A 247 8.04 13.69 -29.41
N LYS A 248 9.22 14.22 -29.72
CA LYS A 248 9.44 15.30 -30.71
C LYS A 248 8.95 14.98 -32.12
N ASP A 249 8.88 13.71 -32.49
CA ASP A 249 8.46 13.26 -33.84
C ASP A 249 6.93 13.05 -33.95
N PHE A 250 6.18 13.31 -32.86
CA PHE A 250 4.72 13.27 -32.83
C PHE A 250 4.09 14.61 -33.25
N PRO A 251 2.76 14.66 -33.51
CA PRO A 251 2.08 15.91 -33.83
C PRO A 251 2.35 17.00 -32.79
N GLU A 252 2.40 18.28 -33.22
CA GLU A 252 2.83 19.42 -32.41
C GLU A 252 2.08 19.56 -31.06
N ASP A 253 0.80 19.26 -31.06
CA ASP A 253 -0.05 19.37 -29.85
C ASP A 253 -0.18 18.06 -29.04
N PHE A 254 0.38 16.95 -29.57
CA PHE A 254 0.25 15.63 -28.92
C PHE A 254 0.82 15.60 -27.53
N PHE A 255 2.06 16.02 -27.36
CA PHE A 255 2.74 16.01 -26.07
C PHE A 255 2.04 16.92 -25.06
N ALA A 256 1.70 18.15 -25.47
CA ALA A 256 1.03 19.13 -24.61
C ALA A 256 -0.33 18.64 -24.12
N LYS A 257 -1.15 18.05 -25.00
CA LYS A 257 -2.44 17.44 -24.63
C LYS A 257 -2.28 16.28 -23.67
N GLY A 258 -1.33 15.37 -23.94
CA GLY A 258 -1.08 14.24 -23.07
C GLY A 258 -0.59 14.66 -21.68
N ILE A 259 0.29 15.66 -21.57
CA ILE A 259 0.72 16.24 -20.30
C ILE A 259 -0.43 16.92 -19.56
N GLN A 260 -1.31 17.63 -20.27
CA GLN A 260 -2.49 18.23 -19.66
C GLN A 260 -3.34 17.15 -18.96
N PHE A 261 -3.70 16.07 -19.66
CA PHE A 261 -4.47 14.97 -19.05
C PHE A 261 -3.71 14.25 -17.93
N THR A 262 -2.38 14.08 -18.08
CA THR A 262 -1.53 13.53 -17.02
C THR A 262 -1.68 14.33 -15.73
N ASN A 263 -1.64 15.66 -15.82
CA ASN A 263 -1.77 16.54 -14.67
C ASN A 263 -3.22 16.60 -14.13
N GLU A 264 -4.24 16.56 -15.00
CA GLU A 264 -5.66 16.47 -14.59
C GLU A 264 -5.90 15.20 -13.73
N ILE A 265 -5.44 14.03 -14.20
CA ILE A 265 -5.52 12.78 -13.43
C ILE A 265 -4.76 12.91 -12.10
N ALA A 266 -3.58 13.52 -12.14
CA ALA A 266 -2.79 13.74 -10.95
C ALA A 266 -3.51 14.66 -9.93
N GLU A 267 -4.26 15.66 -10.38
CA GLU A 267 -5.06 16.53 -9.53
C GLU A 267 -6.26 15.81 -8.91
N GLU A 268 -6.91 14.91 -9.64
CA GLU A 268 -8.07 14.13 -9.18
C GLU A 268 -7.69 13.03 -8.19
N CYS A 269 -6.46 12.50 -8.24
CA CYS A 269 -5.99 11.48 -7.33
C CYS A 269 -5.63 12.06 -5.96
N ASN A 270 -6.51 11.89 -4.96
CA ASN A 270 -6.36 12.44 -3.62
C ASN A 270 -6.69 11.39 -2.55
N VAL A 271 -5.67 10.69 -2.07
CA VAL A 271 -5.78 9.75 -0.96
C VAL A 271 -5.18 10.39 0.29
N ASP A 272 -5.98 10.51 1.35
CA ASP A 272 -5.49 10.98 2.64
C ASP A 272 -5.59 9.89 3.71
N PHE A 273 -4.55 9.82 4.56
CA PHE A 273 -4.46 8.88 5.68
C PHE A 273 -4.51 9.61 7.01
N GLU A 274 -5.32 9.08 7.91
CA GLU A 274 -5.39 9.51 9.30
C GLU A 274 -4.33 8.73 10.10
N PHE A 275 -3.44 9.47 10.77
CA PHE A 275 -2.39 8.90 11.61
C PHE A 275 -2.62 9.27 13.07
N ASN A 276 -2.07 8.46 13.97
CA ASN A 276 -2.12 8.65 15.43
C ASN A 276 -3.52 8.56 16.05
N GLU A 277 -4.47 7.95 15.37
CA GLU A 277 -5.77 7.59 15.94
C GLU A 277 -5.74 6.12 16.39
N PHE A 278 -5.85 5.91 17.69
CA PHE A 278 -6.03 4.57 18.23
C PHE A 278 -7.48 4.14 18.06
N LYS A 279 -7.74 3.20 17.16
CA LYS A 279 -9.09 2.65 16.87
C LYS A 279 -9.27 1.29 17.56
N PHE A 280 -9.20 1.30 18.90
CA PHE A 280 -9.53 0.10 19.65
C PHE A 280 -11.04 -0.18 19.62
N PRO A 281 -11.46 -1.45 19.58
CA PRO A 281 -12.85 -1.81 19.81
C PRO A 281 -13.30 -1.29 21.18
N LYS A 282 -14.51 -0.78 21.27
CA LYS A 282 -15.09 -0.36 22.53
C LYS A 282 -15.74 -1.57 23.20
N TYR A 283 -15.42 -1.78 24.48
CA TYR A 283 -16.10 -2.78 25.29
C TYR A 283 -17.46 -2.24 25.76
N ASN A 284 -18.49 -3.10 25.74
CA ASN A 284 -19.83 -2.71 26.20
C ASN A 284 -19.85 -2.69 27.73
N LEU A 285 -19.65 -1.52 28.32
CA LEU A 285 -19.68 -1.31 29.75
C LEU A 285 -21.13 -1.10 30.25
N PRO A 286 -21.38 -1.38 31.56
CA PRO A 286 -22.63 -0.97 32.22
C PRO A 286 -22.85 0.55 32.10
N SER A 287 -24.12 0.96 32.02
CA SER A 287 -24.46 2.38 31.87
C SER A 287 -23.88 3.23 33.00
N GLY A 288 -23.19 4.31 32.66
CA GLY A 288 -22.61 5.26 33.60
C GLY A 288 -21.24 4.87 34.19
N VAL A 289 -20.66 3.73 33.74
CA VAL A 289 -19.34 3.28 34.24
C VAL A 289 -18.28 3.56 33.14
N SER A 290 -17.20 4.23 33.51
CA SER A 290 -16.06 4.47 32.62
C SER A 290 -15.14 3.24 32.52
N GLU A 291 -14.35 3.13 31.42
CA GLU A 291 -13.34 2.06 31.28
C GLU A 291 -12.33 2.09 32.44
N ARG A 292 -11.96 3.27 32.90
CA ARG A 292 -11.06 3.47 34.04
C ARG A 292 -11.63 2.87 35.36
N GLU A 293 -12.89 3.14 35.63
CA GLU A 293 -13.55 2.59 36.85
C GLU A 293 -13.75 1.09 36.74
N TYR A 294 -14.09 0.61 35.56
CA TYR A 294 -14.33 -0.81 35.34
C TYR A 294 -13.07 -1.65 35.49
N ILE A 295 -11.96 -1.22 34.82
CA ILE A 295 -10.68 -1.94 34.96
C ILE A 295 -10.19 -1.97 36.39
N ARG A 296 -10.32 -0.89 37.16
CA ARG A 296 -9.96 -0.84 38.56
C ARG A 296 -10.74 -1.87 39.38
N LYS A 297 -12.05 -1.92 39.19
CA LYS A 297 -12.90 -2.90 39.89
C LYS A 297 -12.49 -4.35 39.63
N ILE A 298 -12.29 -4.73 38.35
CA ILE A 298 -11.88 -6.10 38.01
C ILE A 298 -10.48 -6.44 38.50
N VAL A 299 -9.55 -5.47 38.51
CA VAL A 299 -8.20 -5.64 39.04
C VAL A 299 -8.23 -5.82 40.54
N PHE A 300 -8.92 -4.95 41.29
CA PHE A 300 -9.01 -5.10 42.77
C PHE A 300 -9.76 -6.36 43.18
N LYS A 301 -10.76 -6.80 42.43
CA LYS A 301 -11.37 -8.14 42.60
C LYS A 301 -10.32 -9.25 42.47
N GLY A 302 -9.47 -9.19 41.46
CA GLY A 302 -8.39 -10.15 41.25
C GLY A 302 -7.36 -10.13 42.39
N LEU A 303 -6.98 -8.95 42.88
CA LEU A 303 -6.06 -8.81 44.01
C LEU A 303 -6.65 -9.39 45.33
N ALA A 304 -7.92 -9.12 45.60
CA ALA A 304 -8.61 -9.70 46.78
C ALA A 304 -8.57 -11.22 46.71
N LYS A 305 -8.85 -11.82 45.56
CA LYS A 305 -8.79 -13.27 45.35
C LYS A 305 -7.37 -13.83 45.53
N LYS A 306 -6.35 -13.19 44.95
CA LYS A 306 -4.98 -13.72 44.92
C LYS A 306 -4.21 -13.52 46.22
N TYR A 307 -4.32 -12.35 46.81
CA TYR A 307 -3.54 -11.97 47.99
C TYR A 307 -4.29 -12.19 49.33
N LEU A 308 -5.60 -11.88 49.35
CA LEU A 308 -6.41 -11.99 50.57
C LEU A 308 -7.21 -13.30 50.67
N LYS A 309 -7.19 -14.15 49.61
CA LYS A 309 -8.00 -15.37 49.51
C LYS A 309 -9.50 -15.10 49.67
N GLN A 310 -9.95 -13.89 49.33
CA GLN A 310 -11.32 -13.44 49.48
C GLN A 310 -12.01 -13.44 48.10
N GLU A 311 -13.09 -14.21 47.98
CA GLU A 311 -13.94 -14.13 46.80
C GLU A 311 -14.99 -13.04 47.02
N VAL A 312 -15.10 -12.14 46.00
CA VAL A 312 -16.08 -11.06 46.00
C VAL A 312 -17.10 -11.35 44.89
N GLU A 313 -18.36 -11.57 45.27
CA GLU A 313 -19.45 -11.76 44.31
C GLU A 313 -19.94 -10.41 43.77
N GLY A 314 -19.97 -10.26 42.43
CA GLY A 314 -20.39 -9.04 41.77
C GLY A 314 -19.32 -7.91 41.79
N LEU A 315 -19.37 -7.04 40.77
CA LEU A 315 -18.49 -5.87 40.69
C LEU A 315 -18.97 -4.68 41.54
N GLU A 316 -20.25 -4.66 41.87
CA GLU A 316 -20.87 -3.60 42.67
C GLU A 316 -20.46 -3.67 44.15
N ALA A 317 -20.15 -4.88 44.65
CA ALA A 317 -19.69 -5.09 46.01
C ALA A 317 -18.20 -4.78 46.23
N ILE A 318 -17.47 -4.35 45.17
CA ILE A 318 -16.05 -4.05 45.27
C ILE A 318 -15.87 -2.61 45.78
N LEU A 319 -15.46 -2.48 47.02
CA LEU A 319 -14.99 -1.24 47.62
C LEU A 319 -13.45 -1.25 47.52
N GLU A 320 -12.94 -0.49 46.56
CA GLU A 320 -11.51 -0.45 46.24
C GLU A 320 -10.66 -0.07 47.46
N ASP A 321 -11.10 0.94 48.22
CA ASP A 321 -10.38 1.44 49.37
C ASP A 321 -10.31 0.39 50.51
N ASP A 322 -11.37 -0.37 50.73
CA ASP A 322 -11.37 -1.46 51.73
C ASP A 322 -10.36 -2.57 51.35
N ILE A 323 -10.26 -2.89 50.05
CA ILE A 323 -9.29 -3.89 49.57
C ILE A 323 -7.86 -3.36 49.72
N LYS A 324 -7.62 -2.09 49.42
CA LYS A 324 -6.32 -1.44 49.62
C LYS A 324 -5.89 -1.45 51.09
N GLU A 325 -6.80 -1.12 51.99
CA GLU A 325 -6.54 -1.11 53.45
C GLU A 325 -6.19 -2.52 53.91
N LYS A 326 -7.00 -3.52 53.58
CA LYS A 326 -6.73 -4.92 53.93
C LYS A 326 -5.41 -5.44 53.34
N LEU A 327 -5.04 -5.04 52.10
CA LEU A 327 -3.75 -5.42 51.52
C LEU A 327 -2.59 -4.83 52.31
N LYS A 328 -2.68 -3.57 52.77
CA LYS A 328 -1.66 -2.92 53.58
C LYS A 328 -1.55 -3.57 54.97
N GLU A 329 -2.67 -3.82 55.63
CA GLU A 329 -2.71 -4.53 56.95
C GLU A 329 -2.07 -5.93 56.90
N ASN A 330 -2.13 -6.59 55.74
CA ASN A 330 -1.53 -7.91 55.52
C ASN A 330 -0.08 -7.83 54.99
N GLY A 331 0.55 -6.65 54.97
CA GLY A 331 1.93 -6.48 54.56
C GLY A 331 2.17 -6.39 53.04
N PHE A 332 1.15 -6.14 52.26
CA PHE A 332 1.22 -6.03 50.78
C PHE A 332 1.17 -4.57 50.32
N GLU A 333 1.78 -3.64 51.05
CA GLU A 333 1.80 -2.22 50.67
C GLU A 333 2.46 -1.98 49.31
N ASN A 334 3.57 -2.66 49.03
CA ASN A 334 4.27 -2.63 47.74
C ASN A 334 3.40 -3.10 46.54
N VAL A 335 2.45 -4.01 46.80
CA VAL A 335 1.48 -4.46 45.79
C VAL A 335 0.51 -3.33 45.44
N VAL A 336 0.04 -2.58 46.46
CA VAL A 336 -0.86 -1.45 46.27
C VAL A 336 -0.16 -0.34 45.47
N GLU A 337 1.06 0.02 45.86
CA GLU A 337 1.85 1.04 45.14
C GLU A 337 2.09 0.66 43.68
N ARG A 338 2.47 -0.58 43.44
CA ARG A 338 2.74 -1.08 42.11
C ARG A 338 1.50 -1.10 41.22
N ILE A 339 0.36 -1.52 41.75
CA ILE A 339 -0.88 -1.59 40.97
C ILE A 339 -1.40 -0.19 40.60
N GLU A 340 -1.31 0.77 41.54
CA GLU A 340 -1.69 2.15 41.25
C GLU A 340 -0.82 2.76 40.14
N TYR A 341 0.48 2.52 40.23
CA TYR A 341 1.42 2.99 39.19
C TYR A 341 1.10 2.40 37.82
N GLU A 342 0.86 1.09 37.73
CA GLU A 342 0.53 0.44 36.46
C GLU A 342 -0.81 0.91 35.88
N LEU A 343 -1.85 1.02 36.73
CA LEU A 343 -3.16 1.51 36.31
C LEU A 343 -3.11 2.97 35.82
N GLU A 344 -2.30 3.81 36.43
CA GLU A 344 -2.11 5.19 36.01
C GLU A 344 -1.44 5.27 34.61
N ILE A 345 -0.44 4.42 34.36
CA ILE A 345 0.21 4.36 33.04
C ILE A 345 -0.76 3.85 31.98
N ILE A 346 -1.52 2.78 32.27
CA ILE A 346 -2.50 2.19 31.35
C ILE A 346 -3.56 3.24 30.98
N ASP A 347 -4.02 3.99 31.96
CA ASP A 347 -5.02 5.06 31.77
C ASP A 347 -4.47 6.21 30.93
N LYS A 348 -3.28 6.74 31.25
CA LYS A 348 -2.60 7.78 30.49
C LYS A 348 -2.35 7.40 29.02
N MET A 349 -2.09 6.13 28.76
CA MET A 349 -1.86 5.60 27.43
C MET A 349 -3.16 5.25 26.68
N GLY A 350 -4.33 5.30 27.33
CA GLY A 350 -5.63 4.97 26.74
C GLY A 350 -5.83 3.46 26.49
N TYR A 351 -5.17 2.58 27.25
CA TYR A 351 -5.25 1.13 27.07
C TYR A 351 -6.23 0.42 28.01
N ASN A 352 -7.06 1.14 28.78
CA ASN A 352 -8.05 0.55 29.68
C ASN A 352 -8.96 -0.45 28.95
N GLY A 353 -9.57 -0.03 27.83
CA GLY A 353 -10.45 -0.89 27.01
C GLY A 353 -9.75 -2.12 26.47
N TYR A 354 -8.47 -2.00 26.09
CA TYR A 354 -7.67 -3.13 25.63
C TYR A 354 -7.50 -4.21 26.70
N PHE A 355 -7.12 -3.82 27.92
CA PHE A 355 -7.00 -4.77 29.04
C PHE A 355 -8.32 -5.41 29.42
N ILE A 356 -9.44 -4.66 29.37
CA ILE A 356 -10.78 -5.18 29.64
C ILE A 356 -11.17 -6.25 28.60
N ILE A 357 -10.92 -5.99 27.31
CA ILE A 357 -11.21 -6.94 26.23
C ILE A 357 -10.38 -8.22 26.37
N VAL A 358 -9.08 -8.08 26.66
CA VAL A 358 -8.19 -9.24 26.85
C VAL A 358 -8.64 -10.07 28.07
N TRP A 359 -8.98 -9.40 29.18
CA TRP A 359 -9.52 -10.06 30.35
C TRP A 359 -10.82 -10.84 30.05
N ASP A 360 -11.74 -10.23 29.30
CA ASP A 360 -13.03 -10.82 29.00
C ASP A 360 -12.92 -12.12 28.21
N PHE A 361 -12.14 -12.15 27.12
CA PHE A 361 -12.01 -13.38 26.35
C PHE A 361 -11.17 -14.46 27.07
N ILE A 362 -10.20 -14.07 27.91
CA ILE A 362 -9.46 -15.03 28.74
C ILE A 362 -10.37 -15.63 29.82
N LYS A 363 -11.16 -14.79 30.50
CA LYS A 363 -12.17 -15.20 31.45
C LYS A 363 -13.16 -16.19 30.83
N TYR A 364 -13.74 -15.82 29.67
CA TYR A 364 -14.65 -16.70 28.94
C TYR A 364 -14.02 -18.06 28.65
N SER A 365 -12.78 -18.05 28.13
CA SER A 365 -12.06 -19.29 27.83
C SER A 365 -11.90 -20.18 29.03
N LYS A 366 -11.45 -19.63 30.18
CA LYS A 366 -11.27 -20.38 31.43
C LYS A 366 -12.58 -20.93 31.99
N GLU A 367 -13.65 -20.14 31.96
CA GLU A 367 -14.98 -20.53 32.42
C GLU A 367 -15.60 -21.65 31.56
N ASN A 368 -15.22 -21.74 30.30
CA ASN A 368 -15.67 -22.78 29.37
C ASN A 368 -14.70 -23.97 29.19
N GLY A 369 -13.69 -24.09 30.06
CA GLY A 369 -12.74 -25.21 30.03
C GLY A 369 -11.76 -25.17 28.83
N ILE A 370 -11.61 -24.01 28.17
CA ILE A 370 -10.66 -23.80 27.09
C ILE A 370 -9.31 -23.43 27.70
N TYR A 371 -8.28 -24.19 27.38
CA TYR A 371 -6.93 -23.92 27.91
C TYR A 371 -6.38 -22.60 27.34
N VAL A 372 -5.91 -21.75 28.27
CA VAL A 372 -5.18 -20.52 27.94
C VAL A 372 -3.72 -20.74 28.34
N GLY A 373 -2.83 -20.63 27.38
CA GLY A 373 -1.38 -20.74 27.61
C GLY A 373 -0.84 -19.58 28.45
N PRO A 374 0.31 -19.74 29.12
CA PRO A 374 0.95 -18.64 29.83
C PRO A 374 1.30 -17.51 28.87
N GLY A 375 1.13 -16.27 29.33
CA GLY A 375 1.52 -15.08 28.57
C GLY A 375 3.01 -15.09 28.19
N ARG A 376 3.35 -14.34 27.14
CA ARG A 376 4.73 -14.15 26.70
C ARG A 376 5.01 -12.67 26.49
N GLY A 377 6.30 -12.30 26.49
CA GLY A 377 6.74 -10.91 26.31
C GLY A 377 6.77 -10.13 27.62
N SER A 378 6.94 -8.82 27.51
CA SER A 378 7.12 -7.92 28.67
C SER A 378 5.89 -7.81 29.58
N ALA A 379 4.69 -8.04 29.05
CA ALA A 379 3.44 -8.01 29.83
C ALA A 379 3.39 -9.09 30.94
N ALA A 380 4.22 -10.14 30.88
CA ALA A 380 4.34 -11.16 31.92
C ALA A 380 4.80 -10.58 33.26
N GLY A 381 5.46 -9.42 33.31
CA GLY A 381 5.85 -8.71 34.52
C GLY A 381 4.81 -7.73 35.07
N SER A 382 3.62 -7.61 34.43
CA SER A 382 2.57 -6.69 34.86
C SER A 382 1.75 -7.27 36.01
N LEU A 383 1.62 -6.51 37.09
CA LEU A 383 0.77 -6.88 38.22
C LEU A 383 -0.72 -6.75 37.87
N VAL A 384 -1.07 -5.80 37.01
CA VAL A 384 -2.44 -5.68 36.47
C VAL A 384 -2.80 -6.93 35.65
N ALA A 385 -1.93 -7.38 34.77
CA ALA A 385 -2.16 -8.61 33.99
C ALA A 385 -2.30 -9.83 34.92
N TYR A 386 -1.44 -9.94 35.93
CA TYR A 386 -1.54 -11.01 36.95
C TYR A 386 -2.86 -10.97 37.71
N ALA A 387 -3.30 -9.79 38.14
CA ALA A 387 -4.58 -9.63 38.87
C ALA A 387 -5.79 -10.03 37.98
N LEU A 388 -5.71 -9.76 36.69
CA LEU A 388 -6.75 -10.08 35.71
C LEU A 388 -6.72 -11.54 35.20
N ASP A 389 -5.81 -12.37 35.69
CA ASP A 389 -5.60 -13.74 35.18
C ASP A 389 -5.18 -13.84 33.69
N ILE A 390 -4.60 -12.75 33.17
CA ILE A 390 -4.04 -12.67 31.80
C ILE A 390 -2.71 -13.39 31.72
#